data_51818ab56f68fe7785927eb72d6558e7
#
_entry.id   51818ab56f68fe7785927eb72d6558e7
#
_cell.length_a   1.000
_cell.length_b   1.000
_cell.length_c   1.000
_cell.angle_alpha   90.00
_cell.angle_beta   90.00
_cell.angle_gamma   90.00
#
_symmetry.space_group_name_H-M   'P 1'
#
loop_
_entity.id
_entity.type
_entity.pdbx_description
1 polymer ?
#
loop_
_entity_poly.entity_id
_entity_poly.type
_entity_poly.pdbx_seq_one_letter_code
_entity_poly.pdbx_strand_id
1 'polypeptide(L)'
;MPERVELWWARRQFSKGTDVPYPVGAYRDAWAPFPALIRQYHPELNAGITLTQIPPAADVLLCWQCEAGHKFAATPEEQRNRPGRERRRSAWCPECMDLAKPVRALPMRDVVTIPGSPVPAAIANPVGKTVLRARRPKPKLQLCPKTPDLPAGTPFLSECAPKPASAVEAQLRADLFARLAVTPGLNAVRVARPFFEHVEVWPDILLPELRVAIEYDSIGRHGLEHVGKVEAKDRRKDRALRGAGWEVVRIRTGKLEKLGPFDLQMSAWNGRSLERLVDVLRDIRGPLFVDPYLVS
;
A
#
# COMPACT_ATOMS: atom_id res chain seq x y z
N MET A 1 26.64 -18.37 -7.56
CA MET A 1 25.97 -17.90 -6.30
C MET A 1 25.71 -16.42 -6.43
N PRO A 2 24.50 -15.97 -6.15
CA PRO A 2 24.19 -14.55 -6.19
C PRO A 2 25.07 -13.80 -5.17
N GLU A 3 25.58 -12.66 -5.56
CA GLU A 3 26.47 -11.83 -4.75
C GLU A 3 25.75 -10.57 -4.26
N ARG A 4 26.30 -9.90 -3.25
CA ARG A 4 25.76 -8.63 -2.76
C ARG A 4 25.86 -7.55 -3.83
N VAL A 5 24.90 -6.64 -3.85
CA VAL A 5 24.80 -5.60 -4.90
C VAL A 5 26.03 -4.70 -4.95
N GLU A 6 26.67 -4.42 -3.83
CA GLU A 6 27.91 -3.61 -3.78
C GLU A 6 29.06 -4.28 -4.51
N LEU A 7 29.26 -5.59 -4.28
CA LEU A 7 30.31 -6.39 -4.93
C LEU A 7 30.01 -6.58 -6.42
N TRP A 8 28.76 -6.88 -6.74
CA TRP A 8 28.28 -7.01 -8.11
C TRP A 8 28.50 -5.72 -8.90
N TRP A 9 28.21 -4.56 -8.28
CA TRP A 9 28.37 -3.26 -8.88
C TRP A 9 29.84 -2.89 -9.06
N ALA A 10 30.67 -3.05 -7.99
CA ALA A 10 32.10 -2.79 -8.02
C ALA A 10 32.80 -3.60 -9.10
N ARG A 11 32.47 -4.89 -9.22
CA ARG A 11 33.07 -5.75 -10.25
C ARG A 11 32.75 -5.28 -11.66
N ARG A 12 31.55 -4.78 -11.90
CA ARG A 12 31.14 -4.26 -13.21
C ARG A 12 31.81 -2.95 -13.58
N GLN A 13 32.18 -2.11 -12.62
CA GLN A 13 32.93 -0.89 -12.88
C GLN A 13 34.30 -1.15 -13.54
N PHE A 14 34.85 -2.36 -13.39
CA PHE A 14 36.12 -2.77 -14.00
C PHE A 14 35.96 -3.58 -15.29
N SER A 15 34.74 -3.85 -15.73
CA SER A 15 34.47 -4.63 -16.93
C SER A 15 34.69 -3.76 -18.18
N LYS A 16 35.72 -4.05 -18.95
CA LYS A 16 35.95 -3.37 -20.24
C LYS A 16 34.87 -3.79 -21.24
N GLY A 17 34.12 -2.83 -21.77
CA GLY A 17 33.17 -3.06 -22.87
C GLY A 17 31.68 -2.93 -22.54
N THR A 18 31.32 -2.62 -21.32
CA THR A 18 29.93 -2.26 -20.96
C THR A 18 29.92 -0.89 -20.31
N ASP A 19 28.93 -0.03 -20.63
CA ASP A 19 28.67 1.21 -19.90
C ASP A 19 28.25 0.86 -18.48
N VAL A 20 29.22 0.92 -17.56
CA VAL A 20 29.00 0.62 -16.15
C VAL A 20 29.62 1.76 -15.33
N PRO A 21 28.86 2.30 -14.37
CA PRO A 21 27.54 1.86 -13.92
C PRO A 21 26.44 2.12 -14.94
N TYR A 22 25.45 1.23 -15.05
CA TYR A 22 24.29 1.46 -15.90
C TYR A 22 23.62 2.79 -15.54
N PRO A 23 23.27 3.62 -16.53
CA PRO A 23 22.64 4.90 -16.26
C PRO A 23 21.29 4.71 -15.55
N VAL A 24 20.92 5.67 -14.70
CA VAL A 24 19.62 5.68 -14.04
C VAL A 24 18.53 5.68 -15.11
N GLY A 25 17.60 4.74 -14.98
CA GLY A 25 16.50 4.57 -15.94
C GLY A 25 16.75 3.54 -17.04
N ALA A 26 17.97 2.98 -17.17
CA ALA A 26 18.32 2.03 -18.23
C ALA A 26 17.34 0.83 -18.31
N TYR A 27 16.82 0.36 -17.20
CA TYR A 27 15.89 -0.78 -17.12
C TYR A 27 14.49 -0.38 -16.64
N ARG A 28 14.09 0.88 -16.78
CA ARG A 28 12.79 1.38 -16.33
C ARG A 28 11.63 0.57 -16.91
N ASP A 29 11.61 0.38 -18.21
CA ASP A 29 10.52 -0.33 -18.90
C ASP A 29 10.48 -1.81 -18.54
N ALA A 30 11.65 -2.40 -18.31
CA ALA A 30 11.77 -3.79 -17.89
C ALA A 30 11.23 -4.03 -16.46
N TRP A 31 11.25 -3.01 -15.60
CA TRP A 31 10.66 -3.06 -14.25
C TRP A 31 9.22 -2.59 -14.20
N ALA A 32 8.72 -1.85 -15.18
CA ALA A 32 7.35 -1.33 -15.20
C ALA A 32 6.25 -2.39 -14.95
N PRO A 33 6.38 -3.65 -15.43
CA PRO A 33 5.40 -4.70 -15.14
C PRO A 33 5.36 -5.14 -13.67
N PHE A 34 6.30 -4.70 -12.82
CA PHE A 34 6.46 -5.15 -11.43
C PHE A 34 6.28 -4.01 -10.41
N PRO A 35 5.15 -3.30 -10.37
CA PRO A 35 4.97 -2.12 -9.51
C PRO A 35 5.08 -2.43 -8.02
N ALA A 36 4.77 -3.66 -7.59
CA ALA A 36 4.96 -4.08 -6.21
C ALA A 36 6.44 -4.15 -5.82
N LEU A 37 7.30 -4.62 -6.71
CA LEU A 37 8.74 -4.71 -6.48
C LEU A 37 9.38 -3.33 -6.47
N ILE A 38 8.94 -2.42 -7.35
CA ILE A 38 9.41 -1.04 -7.36
C ILE A 38 9.16 -0.37 -6.00
N ARG A 39 8.01 -0.63 -5.37
CA ARG A 39 7.70 -0.09 -4.03
C ARG A 39 8.46 -0.75 -2.89
N GLN A 40 8.88 -1.99 -3.06
CA GLN A 40 9.65 -2.73 -2.04
C GLN A 40 11.15 -2.49 -2.12
N TYR A 41 11.61 -1.88 -3.19
CA TYR A 41 13.01 -1.58 -3.39
C TYR A 41 13.37 -0.19 -2.84
N HIS A 42 14.43 -0.15 -2.05
CA HIS A 42 14.93 1.06 -1.42
C HIS A 42 16.42 1.24 -1.77
N PRO A 43 16.79 2.27 -2.54
CA PRO A 43 18.19 2.51 -2.90
C PRO A 43 19.11 2.64 -1.69
N GLU A 44 18.63 3.24 -0.60
CA GLU A 44 19.37 3.39 0.66
C GLU A 44 19.75 2.05 1.33
N LEU A 45 19.01 1.00 1.07
CA LEU A 45 19.33 -0.37 1.51
C LEU A 45 20.23 -1.12 0.53
N ASN A 46 20.55 -0.53 -0.61
CA ASN A 46 21.28 -1.12 -1.73
C ASN A 46 22.39 -0.21 -2.24
N ALA A 47 23.16 0.37 -1.33
CA ALA A 47 24.33 1.22 -1.62
C ALA A 47 24.03 2.42 -2.53
N GLY A 48 22.81 2.97 -2.49
CA GLY A 48 22.38 4.10 -3.32
C GLY A 48 22.06 3.75 -4.78
N ILE A 49 22.19 2.46 -5.17
CA ILE A 49 21.92 2.01 -6.53
C ILE A 49 20.42 1.96 -6.75
N THR A 50 19.91 2.59 -7.82
CA THR A 50 18.48 2.57 -8.14
C THR A 50 18.09 1.27 -8.83
N LEU A 51 16.85 0.80 -8.61
CA LEU A 51 16.35 -0.44 -9.24
C LEU A 51 16.43 -0.38 -10.77
N THR A 52 16.23 0.80 -11.34
CA THR A 52 16.29 1.02 -12.79
C THR A 52 17.70 0.94 -13.40
N GLN A 53 18.74 0.81 -12.57
CA GLN A 53 20.11 0.52 -12.99
C GLN A 53 20.41 -0.98 -12.95
N ILE A 54 19.51 -1.81 -12.47
CA ILE A 54 19.73 -3.25 -12.28
C ILE A 54 18.86 -4.02 -13.28
N PRO A 55 19.46 -4.87 -14.14
CA PRO A 55 18.68 -5.73 -15.03
C PRO A 55 17.76 -6.65 -14.21
N PRO A 56 16.49 -6.86 -14.60
CA PRO A 56 15.60 -7.80 -13.91
C PRO A 56 16.09 -9.25 -13.90
N ALA A 57 17.00 -9.61 -14.80
CA ALA A 57 17.63 -10.94 -14.86
C ALA A 57 19.00 -11.01 -14.16
N ALA A 58 19.36 -9.96 -13.40
CA ALA A 58 20.66 -9.95 -12.72
C ALA A 58 20.70 -10.98 -11.58
N ASP A 59 21.79 -11.75 -11.53
CA ASP A 59 22.08 -12.67 -10.43
C ASP A 59 22.78 -11.91 -9.28
N VAL A 60 22.00 -11.10 -8.58
CA VAL A 60 22.44 -10.20 -7.51
C VAL A 60 21.46 -10.23 -6.35
N LEU A 61 21.99 -10.25 -5.12
CA LEU A 61 21.17 -10.13 -3.91
C LEU A 61 20.86 -8.67 -3.63
N LEU A 62 19.57 -8.34 -3.65
CA LEU A 62 19.04 -7.05 -3.30
C LEU A 62 18.32 -7.11 -1.95
N CYS A 63 18.42 -6.03 -1.19
CA CYS A 63 17.66 -5.85 0.03
C CYS A 63 16.29 -5.25 -0.30
N TRP A 64 15.26 -5.97 0.05
CA TRP A 64 13.85 -5.57 -0.14
C TRP A 64 13.22 -5.25 1.20
N GLN A 65 12.26 -4.35 1.22
CA GLN A 65 11.46 -4.06 2.40
C GLN A 65 9.97 -4.15 2.05
N CYS A 66 9.22 -4.97 2.76
CA CYS A 66 7.78 -5.09 2.55
C CYS A 66 7.01 -3.96 3.24
N GLU A 67 5.72 -3.83 2.92
CA GLU A 67 4.81 -2.82 3.50
C GLU A 67 4.69 -2.92 5.05
N ALA A 68 5.02 -4.08 5.64
CA ALA A 68 5.06 -4.28 7.09
C ALA A 68 6.42 -3.89 7.73
N GLY A 69 7.38 -3.44 6.91
CA GLY A 69 8.70 -3.04 7.38
C GLY A 69 9.74 -4.16 7.46
N HIS A 70 9.39 -5.42 7.18
CA HIS A 70 10.35 -6.52 7.19
C HIS A 70 11.36 -6.38 6.06
N LYS A 71 12.65 -6.53 6.38
CA LYS A 71 13.76 -6.47 5.43
C LYS A 71 14.24 -7.88 5.12
N PHE A 72 14.44 -8.19 3.85
CA PHE A 72 14.89 -9.50 3.41
C PHE A 72 15.73 -9.39 2.14
N ALA A 73 16.64 -10.35 1.94
CA ALA A 73 17.46 -10.43 0.75
C ALA A 73 16.85 -11.43 -0.25
N ALA A 74 16.79 -11.03 -1.52
CA ALA A 74 16.39 -11.91 -2.62
C ALA A 74 16.94 -11.39 -3.94
N THR A 75 17.12 -12.27 -4.92
CA THR A 75 17.45 -11.84 -6.27
C THR A 75 16.25 -11.23 -6.99
N PRO A 76 16.46 -10.41 -8.03
CA PRO A 76 15.39 -9.94 -8.90
C PRO A 76 14.51 -11.07 -9.43
N GLU A 77 15.10 -12.18 -9.82
CA GLU A 77 14.39 -13.34 -10.35
C GLU A 77 13.52 -14.02 -9.31
N GLU A 78 14.05 -14.27 -8.10
CA GLU A 78 13.28 -14.84 -7.00
C GLU A 78 12.08 -13.98 -6.66
N GLN A 79 12.25 -12.65 -6.59
CA GLN A 79 11.16 -11.74 -6.31
C GLN A 79 10.10 -11.73 -7.42
N ARG A 80 10.50 -11.77 -8.69
CA ARG A 80 9.55 -11.82 -9.81
C ARG A 80 8.76 -13.12 -9.86
N ASN A 81 9.37 -14.23 -9.49
CA ASN A 81 8.80 -15.57 -9.60
C ASN A 81 8.09 -16.05 -8.32
N ARG A 82 8.10 -15.28 -7.24
CA ARG A 82 7.40 -15.66 -6.01
C ARG A 82 5.90 -15.84 -6.25
N PRO A 83 5.29 -16.88 -5.68
CA PRO A 83 3.89 -17.27 -5.97
C PRO A 83 2.82 -16.29 -5.46
N GLY A 84 3.20 -15.07 -5.09
CA GLY A 84 2.31 -14.01 -4.66
C GLY A 84 1.86 -13.06 -5.75
N ARG A 85 2.36 -13.20 -6.96
CA ARG A 85 2.03 -12.33 -8.09
C ARG A 85 0.52 -12.25 -8.34
N GLU A 86 -0.21 -13.33 -8.07
CA GLU A 86 -1.64 -13.43 -8.34
C GLU A 86 -2.54 -13.40 -7.10
N ARG A 87 -2.03 -13.62 -5.89
CA ARG A 87 -2.93 -13.98 -4.79
C ARG A 87 -2.84 -13.24 -3.47
N ARG A 88 -1.70 -12.73 -2.97
CA ARG A 88 -1.64 -12.05 -1.64
C ARG A 88 -0.37 -11.21 -1.49
N ARG A 89 -0.49 -10.02 -0.87
CA ARG A 89 0.61 -9.12 -0.51
C ARG A 89 1.69 -9.77 0.37
N SER A 90 1.29 -10.70 1.25
CA SER A 90 2.18 -11.46 2.13
C SER A 90 3.14 -12.43 1.43
N ALA A 91 2.88 -12.79 0.18
CA ALA A 91 3.71 -13.76 -0.55
C ALA A 91 5.04 -13.17 -1.05
N TRP A 92 5.22 -11.86 -0.96
CA TRP A 92 6.44 -11.17 -1.39
C TRP A 92 7.50 -11.06 -0.30
N CYS A 93 7.17 -11.35 0.95
CA CYS A 93 8.06 -11.28 2.10
C CYS A 93 8.03 -12.62 2.84
N PRO A 94 9.19 -13.25 3.10
CA PRO A 94 9.27 -14.53 3.82
C PRO A 94 8.60 -14.48 5.19
N GLU A 95 8.85 -13.42 5.98
CA GLU A 95 8.26 -13.26 7.31
C GLU A 95 6.74 -13.08 7.26
N CYS A 96 6.23 -12.29 6.32
CA CYS A 96 4.79 -12.15 6.14
C CYS A 96 4.13 -13.47 5.70
N MET A 97 4.83 -14.28 4.91
CA MET A 97 4.38 -15.63 4.54
C MET A 97 4.33 -16.56 5.75
N ASP A 98 5.33 -16.53 6.60
CA ASP A 98 5.40 -17.37 7.79
C ASP A 98 4.33 -16.99 8.81
N LEU A 99 4.13 -15.69 9.03
CA LEU A 99 3.05 -15.17 9.87
C LEU A 99 1.64 -15.48 9.32
N ALA A 100 1.50 -15.63 8.00
CA ALA A 100 0.22 -15.97 7.37
C ALA A 100 -0.07 -17.49 7.37
N LYS A 101 0.90 -18.33 7.71
CA LYS A 101 0.68 -19.76 7.86
C LYS A 101 -0.26 -20.02 9.04
N PRO A 102 -1.31 -20.83 8.87
CA PRO A 102 -2.15 -21.20 10.00
C PRO A 102 -1.28 -21.91 11.04
N VAL A 103 -1.33 -21.43 12.29
CA VAL A 103 -0.72 -22.15 13.41
C VAL A 103 -1.42 -23.52 13.47
N ARG A 104 -0.70 -24.55 13.05
CA ARG A 104 -1.19 -25.91 13.17
C ARG A 104 -1.21 -26.21 14.65
N ALA A 105 -2.39 -26.24 15.25
CA ALA A 105 -2.54 -26.79 16.59
C ALA A 105 -1.96 -28.20 16.54
N LEU A 106 -0.84 -28.42 17.22
CA LEU A 106 -0.31 -29.76 17.40
C LEU A 106 -1.42 -30.55 18.07
N PRO A 107 -1.81 -31.74 17.56
CA PRO A 107 -2.72 -32.57 18.26
C PRO A 107 -2.10 -32.79 19.66
N MET A 108 -2.88 -32.46 20.70
CA MET A 108 -2.48 -32.83 22.05
C MET A 108 -2.17 -34.35 22.01
N ARG A 109 -0.92 -34.70 22.28
CA ARG A 109 -0.53 -36.10 22.46
C ARG A 109 -1.48 -36.65 23.50
N ASP A 110 -2.14 -37.74 23.15
CA ASP A 110 -2.94 -38.50 24.10
C ASP A 110 -2.09 -38.68 25.37
N VAL A 111 -2.60 -38.22 26.49
CA VAL A 111 -1.94 -38.39 27.77
C VAL A 111 -1.84 -39.90 27.96
N VAL A 112 -0.62 -40.43 27.90
CA VAL A 112 -0.36 -41.83 28.19
C VAL A 112 -0.79 -42.04 29.64
N THR A 113 -1.95 -42.62 29.83
CA THR A 113 -2.46 -42.97 31.16
C THR A 113 -1.57 -44.08 31.72
N ILE A 114 -0.72 -43.74 32.67
CA ILE A 114 0.07 -44.75 33.38
C ILE A 114 -0.89 -45.57 34.22
N PRO A 115 -0.98 -46.89 34.02
CA PRO A 115 -1.87 -47.73 34.83
C PRO A 115 -1.53 -47.60 36.31
N GLY A 116 -2.49 -47.18 37.14
CA GLY A 116 -2.33 -47.11 38.60
C GLY A 116 -2.25 -45.71 39.21
N SER A 117 -2.30 -44.63 38.42
CA SER A 117 -2.39 -43.26 38.97
C SER A 117 -3.84 -42.88 39.21
N PRO A 118 -4.24 -42.41 40.42
CA PRO A 118 -5.61 -41.94 40.67
C PRO A 118 -5.85 -40.67 39.85
N VAL A 119 -6.76 -40.73 38.90
CA VAL A 119 -7.22 -39.56 38.13
C VAL A 119 -8.07 -38.68 39.04
N PRO A 120 -7.73 -37.37 39.21
CA PRO A 120 -8.60 -36.48 39.97
C PRO A 120 -9.96 -36.40 39.25
N ALA A 121 -11.04 -36.60 40.00
CA ALA A 121 -12.42 -36.67 39.49
C ALA A 121 -12.96 -35.37 38.85
N ALA A 122 -12.14 -34.35 38.71
CA ALA A 122 -12.52 -33.02 38.19
C ALA A 122 -12.30 -32.80 36.69
N ILE A 123 -11.82 -33.79 35.91
CA ILE A 123 -11.52 -33.61 34.47
C ILE A 123 -12.41 -34.53 33.59
N ALA A 124 -13.52 -35.00 34.08
CA ALA A 124 -14.54 -35.61 33.22
C ALA A 124 -15.47 -34.52 32.68
N ASN A 125 -14.93 -33.71 31.76
CA ASN A 125 -15.83 -32.97 30.87
C ASN A 125 -16.44 -33.99 29.89
N PRO A 126 -17.77 -34.10 29.83
CA PRO A 126 -18.40 -34.93 28.81
C PRO A 126 -17.96 -34.37 27.45
N VAL A 127 -17.39 -35.25 26.63
CA VAL A 127 -17.15 -34.96 25.20
C VAL A 127 -18.52 -34.72 24.56
N GLY A 128 -19.01 -33.51 24.71
CA GLY A 128 -20.13 -33.02 23.95
C GLY A 128 -19.67 -33.03 22.51
N LYS A 129 -20.33 -33.81 21.65
CA LYS A 129 -20.20 -33.75 20.21
C LYS A 129 -20.22 -32.28 19.83
N THR A 130 -19.04 -31.70 19.51
CA THR A 130 -18.97 -30.38 18.95
C THR A 130 -19.60 -30.51 17.58
N VAL A 131 -20.89 -30.26 17.50
CA VAL A 131 -21.59 -30.06 16.26
C VAL A 131 -20.84 -28.87 15.63
N LEU A 132 -20.05 -29.17 14.62
CA LEU A 132 -19.47 -28.13 13.76
C LEU A 132 -20.67 -27.34 13.25
N ARG A 133 -20.95 -26.24 13.94
CA ARG A 133 -21.99 -25.29 13.53
C ARG A 133 -21.55 -24.86 12.13
N ALA A 134 -22.24 -25.41 11.12
CA ALA A 134 -22.01 -25.03 9.73
C ALA A 134 -21.95 -23.50 9.71
N ARG A 135 -20.81 -22.95 9.30
CA ARG A 135 -20.64 -21.51 9.15
C ARG A 135 -21.77 -21.05 8.26
N ARG A 136 -22.72 -20.31 8.81
CA ARG A 136 -23.78 -19.68 8.01
C ARG A 136 -23.09 -19.03 6.82
N PRO A 137 -23.49 -19.34 5.58
CA PRO A 137 -22.92 -18.70 4.41
C PRO A 137 -23.02 -17.18 4.65
N LYS A 138 -21.89 -16.49 4.56
CA LYS A 138 -21.92 -15.04 4.65
C LYS A 138 -22.86 -14.54 3.55
N PRO A 139 -23.82 -13.65 3.86
CA PRO A 139 -24.68 -13.10 2.84
C PRO A 139 -23.82 -12.59 1.69
N LYS A 140 -24.17 -12.95 0.46
CA LYS A 140 -23.47 -12.43 -0.73
C LYS A 140 -23.58 -10.90 -0.65
N LEU A 141 -22.42 -10.24 -0.64
CA LEU A 141 -22.37 -8.79 -0.66
C LEU A 141 -23.04 -8.32 -1.94
N GLN A 142 -24.14 -7.61 -1.82
CA GLN A 142 -24.83 -7.03 -2.97
C GLN A 142 -24.06 -5.76 -3.34
N LEU A 143 -23.38 -5.81 -4.48
CA LEU A 143 -22.60 -4.67 -4.97
C LEU A 143 -23.50 -3.66 -5.63
N CYS A 144 -23.18 -2.38 -5.47
CA CYS A 144 -23.85 -1.29 -6.16
C CYS A 144 -23.64 -1.43 -7.68
N PRO A 145 -24.74 -1.48 -8.46
CA PRO A 145 -24.64 -1.65 -9.91
C PRO A 145 -24.24 -0.38 -10.67
N LYS A 146 -24.16 0.78 -9.98
CA LYS A 146 -23.86 2.07 -10.61
C LYS A 146 -22.39 2.28 -10.92
N THR A 147 -21.48 1.51 -10.31
CA THR A 147 -20.06 1.61 -10.63
C THR A 147 -19.81 1.08 -12.05
N PRO A 148 -19.24 1.90 -12.95
CA PRO A 148 -18.96 1.45 -14.32
C PRO A 148 -17.93 0.32 -14.36
N ASP A 149 -18.03 -0.51 -15.37
CA ASP A 149 -17.03 -1.59 -15.61
C ASP A 149 -15.79 -1.02 -16.28
N LEU A 150 -14.86 -0.61 -15.44
CA LEU A 150 -13.57 0.00 -15.80
C LEU A 150 -12.42 -0.82 -15.21
N PRO A 151 -11.23 -0.77 -15.80
CA PRO A 151 -10.03 -1.35 -15.20
C PRO A 151 -9.76 -0.77 -13.80
N ALA A 152 -9.26 -1.61 -12.88
CA ALA A 152 -8.88 -1.15 -11.55
C ALA A 152 -7.80 -0.06 -11.65
N GLY A 153 -7.95 1.00 -10.87
CA GLY A 153 -7.11 2.19 -10.89
C GLY A 153 -7.58 3.29 -11.84
N THR A 154 -8.60 3.06 -12.66
CA THR A 154 -9.16 4.11 -13.52
C THR A 154 -9.90 5.14 -12.66
N PRO A 155 -9.56 6.44 -12.77
CA PRO A 155 -10.33 7.51 -12.16
C PRO A 155 -11.56 7.83 -13.01
N PHE A 156 -12.67 8.18 -12.37
CA PHE A 156 -13.91 8.54 -13.07
C PHE A 156 -14.81 9.43 -12.21
N LEU A 157 -15.86 9.96 -12.81
CA LEU A 157 -16.90 10.70 -12.11
C LEU A 157 -18.01 9.72 -11.65
N SER A 158 -18.12 9.51 -10.35
CA SER A 158 -19.15 8.64 -9.75
C SER A 158 -20.32 9.43 -9.20
N GLU A 159 -21.53 8.97 -9.50
CA GLU A 159 -22.76 9.48 -8.88
C GLU A 159 -22.91 9.03 -7.42
N CYS A 160 -22.19 7.98 -7.01
CA CYS A 160 -22.25 7.43 -5.66
C CYS A 160 -21.32 8.17 -4.68
N ALA A 161 -20.43 9.02 -5.20
CA ALA A 161 -19.49 9.77 -4.35
C ALA A 161 -20.25 10.75 -3.44
N PRO A 162 -19.89 10.83 -2.15
CA PRO A 162 -20.45 11.82 -1.25
C PRO A 162 -20.15 13.24 -1.74
N LYS A 163 -21.06 14.17 -1.48
CA LYS A 163 -20.78 15.58 -1.76
C LYS A 163 -19.70 16.10 -0.83
N PRO A 164 -18.82 17.02 -1.30
CA PRO A 164 -17.84 17.68 -0.44
C PRO A 164 -18.52 18.30 0.79
N ALA A 165 -17.98 18.01 1.98
CA ALA A 165 -18.68 18.30 3.22
C ALA A 165 -18.20 19.58 3.91
N SER A 166 -16.97 20.08 3.64
CA SER A 166 -16.39 21.20 4.38
C SER A 166 -15.94 22.36 3.50
N ALA A 167 -16.04 23.58 4.05
CA ALA A 167 -15.53 24.78 3.39
C ALA A 167 -13.98 24.74 3.22
N VAL A 168 -13.28 24.11 4.16
CA VAL A 168 -11.82 23.96 4.10
C VAL A 168 -11.41 23.01 2.97
N GLU A 169 -12.15 21.92 2.78
CA GLU A 169 -11.94 20.99 1.66
C GLU A 169 -12.18 21.69 0.30
N ALA A 170 -13.22 22.53 0.23
CA ALA A 170 -13.48 23.34 -0.96
C ALA A 170 -12.35 24.33 -1.24
N GLN A 171 -11.81 24.99 -0.20
CA GLN A 171 -10.68 25.90 -0.31
C GLN A 171 -9.40 25.16 -0.74
N LEU A 172 -9.09 24.03 -0.09
CA LEU A 172 -7.98 23.17 -0.45
C LEU A 172 -8.02 22.78 -1.94
N ARG A 173 -9.21 22.39 -2.40
CA ARG A 173 -9.45 22.01 -3.80
C ARG A 173 -9.22 23.20 -4.74
N ALA A 174 -9.75 24.36 -4.41
CA ALA A 174 -9.59 25.57 -5.20
C ALA A 174 -8.13 26.00 -5.31
N ASP A 175 -7.40 26.04 -4.18
CA ASP A 175 -5.98 26.41 -4.12
C ASP A 175 -5.11 25.45 -4.93
N LEU A 176 -5.42 24.14 -4.84
CA LEU A 176 -4.65 23.11 -5.53
C LEU A 176 -4.84 23.16 -7.04
N PHE A 177 -6.08 23.32 -7.53
CA PHE A 177 -6.36 23.44 -8.97
C PHE A 177 -5.97 24.81 -9.54
N ALA A 178 -5.83 25.84 -8.73
CA ALA A 178 -5.22 27.08 -9.15
C ALA A 178 -3.69 26.95 -9.32
N ARG A 179 -3.05 26.06 -8.56
CA ARG A 179 -1.59 25.86 -8.56
C ARG A 179 -1.12 24.76 -9.50
N LEU A 180 -1.99 23.78 -9.84
CA LEU A 180 -1.66 22.62 -10.67
C LEU A 180 -2.60 22.52 -11.88
N ALA A 181 -2.05 22.47 -13.08
CA ALA A 181 -2.77 22.24 -14.33
C ALA A 181 -3.09 20.75 -14.52
N VAL A 182 -3.93 20.20 -13.67
CA VAL A 182 -4.37 18.80 -13.70
C VAL A 182 -5.87 18.71 -14.00
N THR A 183 -6.35 17.55 -14.46
CA THR A 183 -7.76 17.33 -14.79
C THR A 183 -8.64 17.41 -13.55
N PRO A 184 -9.55 18.41 -13.44
CA PRO A 184 -10.46 18.53 -12.30
C PRO A 184 -11.69 17.63 -12.44
N GLY A 185 -12.44 17.50 -11.35
CA GLY A 185 -13.82 16.98 -11.35
C GLY A 185 -13.98 15.48 -11.20
N LEU A 186 -12.91 14.69 -11.28
CA LEU A 186 -12.95 13.26 -10.97
C LEU A 186 -13.03 13.06 -9.46
N ASN A 187 -13.87 12.12 -9.02
CA ASN A 187 -14.18 11.93 -7.60
C ASN A 187 -14.14 10.47 -7.14
N ALA A 188 -13.84 9.53 -8.02
CA ALA A 188 -13.82 8.10 -7.73
C ALA A 188 -12.66 7.40 -8.41
N VAL A 189 -12.17 6.34 -7.78
CA VAL A 189 -11.20 5.40 -8.36
C VAL A 189 -11.81 4.00 -8.35
N ARG A 190 -11.80 3.32 -9.50
CA ARG A 190 -12.22 1.93 -9.62
C ARG A 190 -11.23 1.04 -8.89
N VAL A 191 -11.71 0.17 -8.02
CA VAL A 191 -10.88 -0.76 -7.24
C VAL A 191 -11.15 -2.21 -7.63
N ALA A 192 -10.13 -3.06 -7.53
CA ALA A 192 -10.25 -4.47 -7.89
C ALA A 192 -11.08 -5.30 -6.91
N ARG A 193 -11.24 -4.84 -5.68
CA ARG A 193 -12.00 -5.53 -4.62
C ARG A 193 -13.00 -4.60 -3.99
N PRO A 194 -14.15 -5.10 -3.56
CA PRO A 194 -15.17 -4.26 -2.95
C PRO A 194 -14.66 -3.49 -1.73
N PHE A 195 -14.90 -2.21 -1.75
CA PHE A 195 -14.79 -1.32 -0.62
C PHE A 195 -16.23 -1.09 -0.09
N PHE A 196 -16.58 -1.83 0.96
CA PHE A 196 -17.97 -2.01 1.38
C PHE A 196 -18.86 -2.53 0.22
N GLU A 197 -19.91 -1.86 -0.11
CA GLU A 197 -20.89 -2.24 -1.16
C GLU A 197 -20.52 -1.73 -2.56
N HIS A 198 -19.36 -1.08 -2.71
CA HIS A 198 -18.91 -0.50 -3.96
C HIS A 198 -17.58 -1.09 -4.43
N VAL A 199 -17.37 -1.16 -5.72
CA VAL A 199 -16.08 -1.46 -6.33
C VAL A 199 -15.34 -0.19 -6.76
N GLU A 200 -15.54 0.86 -5.97
CA GLU A 200 -14.94 2.18 -6.12
C GLU A 200 -14.65 2.80 -4.76
N VAL A 201 -13.76 3.76 -4.74
CA VAL A 201 -13.37 4.54 -3.57
C VAL A 201 -13.38 6.02 -3.94
N TRP A 202 -13.82 6.87 -3.01
CA TRP A 202 -14.03 8.30 -3.22
C TRP A 202 -13.05 9.11 -2.37
N PRO A 203 -11.89 9.50 -2.91
CA PRO A 203 -11.02 10.48 -2.28
C PRO A 203 -11.62 11.90 -2.34
N ASP A 204 -11.17 12.75 -1.42
CA ASP A 204 -11.62 14.14 -1.43
C ASP A 204 -11.13 14.87 -2.68
N ILE A 205 -9.87 14.63 -3.09
CA ILE A 205 -9.30 15.18 -4.32
C ILE A 205 -8.50 14.10 -5.05
N LEU A 206 -8.63 14.08 -6.37
CA LEU A 206 -7.81 13.23 -7.26
C LEU A 206 -6.93 14.11 -8.13
N LEU A 207 -5.66 13.71 -8.25
CA LEU A 207 -4.69 14.22 -9.20
C LEU A 207 -4.34 13.10 -10.20
N PRO A 208 -5.13 12.94 -11.28
CA PRO A 208 -5.05 11.77 -12.16
C PRO A 208 -3.69 11.62 -12.83
N GLU A 209 -3.10 12.71 -13.29
CA GLU A 209 -1.81 12.74 -13.97
C GLU A 209 -0.68 12.29 -13.06
N LEU A 210 -0.78 12.64 -11.78
CA LEU A 210 0.19 12.27 -10.76
C LEU A 210 -0.16 10.94 -10.06
N ARG A 211 -1.33 10.36 -10.32
CA ARG A 211 -1.82 9.17 -9.59
C ARG A 211 -1.76 9.35 -8.09
N VAL A 212 -2.16 10.52 -7.60
CA VAL A 212 -2.21 10.85 -6.18
C VAL A 212 -3.64 11.16 -5.77
N ALA A 213 -4.08 10.56 -4.68
CA ALA A 213 -5.32 10.83 -3.99
C ALA A 213 -5.03 11.63 -2.71
N ILE A 214 -5.76 12.70 -2.49
CA ILE A 214 -5.62 13.55 -1.31
C ILE A 214 -6.87 13.41 -0.45
N GLU A 215 -6.67 13.27 0.85
CA GLU A 215 -7.70 13.20 1.88
C GLU A 215 -7.48 14.32 2.89
N TYR A 216 -8.54 14.98 3.31
CA TYR A 216 -8.50 16.01 4.35
C TYR A 216 -9.17 15.50 5.62
N ASP A 217 -8.39 15.27 6.64
CA ASP A 217 -8.83 14.72 7.93
C ASP A 217 -8.81 15.81 9.01
N SER A 218 -9.93 16.03 9.66
CA SER A 218 -10.03 16.89 10.85
C SER A 218 -10.62 16.10 12.02
N ILE A 219 -10.36 16.55 13.23
CA ILE A 219 -10.97 15.95 14.44
C ILE A 219 -12.47 16.26 14.58
N GLY A 220 -13.01 17.11 13.71
CA GLY A 220 -14.40 17.56 13.77
C GLY A 220 -14.71 18.38 15.02
N ARG A 221 -15.97 18.81 15.14
CA ARG A 221 -16.43 19.63 16.28
C ARG A 221 -16.37 18.91 17.62
N HIS A 222 -16.47 17.58 17.62
CA HIS A 222 -16.53 16.78 18.85
C HIS A 222 -15.23 16.00 19.13
N GLY A 223 -14.17 16.19 18.35
CA GLY A 223 -12.88 15.55 18.55
C GLY A 223 -12.86 14.03 18.29
N LEU A 224 -13.90 13.47 17.65
CA LEU A 224 -14.07 12.03 17.46
C LEU A 224 -13.95 11.58 15.99
N GLU A 225 -13.82 12.50 15.05
CA GLU A 225 -13.63 12.17 13.64
C GLU A 225 -12.19 11.68 13.40
N HIS A 226 -12.04 10.73 12.49
CA HIS A 226 -10.75 10.13 12.09
C HIS A 226 -9.93 9.48 13.23
N VAL A 227 -10.60 9.04 14.31
CA VAL A 227 -9.98 8.30 15.42
C VAL A 227 -10.63 6.92 15.62
N GLY A 228 -9.90 5.97 16.17
CA GLY A 228 -10.39 4.64 16.51
C GLY A 228 -10.98 3.86 15.33
N LYS A 229 -12.28 3.56 15.36
CA LYS A 229 -12.95 2.79 14.29
C LYS A 229 -12.97 3.54 12.94
N VAL A 230 -13.03 4.86 12.96
CA VAL A 230 -12.99 5.68 11.75
C VAL A 230 -11.60 5.62 11.13
N GLU A 231 -10.54 5.73 11.93
CA GLU A 231 -9.16 5.55 11.46
C GLU A 231 -8.94 4.18 10.79
N ALA A 232 -9.51 3.11 11.34
CA ALA A 232 -9.43 1.78 10.72
C ALA A 232 -10.09 1.75 9.33
N LYS A 233 -11.17 2.53 9.12
CA LYS A 233 -11.80 2.72 7.81
C LYS A 233 -10.91 3.53 6.87
N ASP A 234 -10.26 4.58 7.37
CA ASP A 234 -9.32 5.40 6.63
C ASP A 234 -8.13 4.56 6.13
N ARG A 235 -7.50 3.79 7.03
CA ARG A 235 -6.45 2.83 6.66
C ARG A 235 -6.90 1.78 5.63
N ARG A 236 -8.17 1.36 5.66
CA ARG A 236 -8.74 0.46 4.66
C ARG A 236 -8.89 1.16 3.31
N LYS A 237 -9.31 2.43 3.31
CA LYS A 237 -9.43 3.28 2.12
C LYS A 237 -8.07 3.45 1.44
N ASP A 238 -7.04 3.79 2.22
CA ASP A 238 -5.67 3.94 1.73
C ASP A 238 -5.14 2.66 1.08
N ARG A 239 -5.37 1.50 1.73
CA ARG A 239 -4.98 0.21 1.14
C ARG A 239 -5.70 -0.09 -0.17
N ALA A 240 -6.96 0.31 -0.30
CA ALA A 240 -7.72 0.11 -1.53
C ALA A 240 -7.17 0.98 -2.67
N LEU A 241 -6.86 2.25 -2.40
CA LEU A 241 -6.27 3.19 -3.35
C LEU A 241 -4.87 2.76 -3.76
N ARG A 242 -3.98 2.45 -2.80
CA ARG A 242 -2.63 1.96 -3.11
C ARG A 242 -2.67 0.65 -3.89
N GLY A 243 -3.62 -0.25 -3.56
CA GLY A 243 -3.84 -1.48 -4.32
C GLY A 243 -4.33 -1.26 -5.75
N ALA A 244 -4.86 -0.09 -6.06
CA ALA A 244 -5.29 0.34 -7.38
C ALA A 244 -4.22 1.20 -8.10
N GLY A 245 -3.01 1.32 -7.54
CA GLY A 245 -1.89 2.05 -8.14
C GLY A 245 -1.90 3.56 -7.88
N TRP A 246 -2.60 4.00 -6.84
CA TRP A 246 -2.64 5.39 -6.40
C TRP A 246 -1.83 5.57 -5.12
N GLU A 247 -1.09 6.67 -4.99
CA GLU A 247 -0.53 7.07 -3.70
C GLU A 247 -1.54 7.93 -2.95
N VAL A 248 -1.46 7.92 -1.62
CA VAL A 248 -2.39 8.64 -0.75
C VAL A 248 -1.62 9.62 0.11
N VAL A 249 -2.04 10.86 0.09
CA VAL A 249 -1.57 11.94 0.97
C VAL A 249 -2.73 12.36 1.86
N ARG A 250 -2.59 12.21 3.17
CA ARG A 250 -3.55 12.75 4.13
C ARG A 250 -3.08 14.08 4.70
N ILE A 251 -3.94 15.06 4.62
CA ILE A 251 -3.76 16.35 5.28
C ILE A 251 -4.49 16.25 6.61
N ARG A 252 -3.73 16.01 7.68
CA ARG A 252 -4.26 15.73 9.01
C ARG A 252 -4.13 16.96 9.92
N THR A 253 -5.26 17.47 10.36
CA THR A 253 -5.32 18.67 11.23
C THR A 253 -5.57 18.30 12.69
N GLY A 254 -5.38 19.27 13.56
CA GLY A 254 -5.47 19.06 14.99
C GLY A 254 -4.29 18.21 15.52
N LYS A 255 -4.58 17.20 16.33
CA LYS A 255 -3.59 16.28 16.90
C LYS A 255 -3.62 14.89 16.25
N LEU A 256 -4.18 14.78 15.04
CA LEU A 256 -4.24 13.51 14.33
C LEU A 256 -2.83 13.09 13.90
N GLU A 257 -2.48 11.84 14.21
CA GLU A 257 -1.20 11.26 13.81
C GLU A 257 -1.20 10.82 12.35
N LYS A 258 -0.02 10.78 11.73
CA LYS A 258 0.15 10.29 10.36
C LYS A 258 -0.26 8.82 10.25
N LEU A 259 -0.92 8.45 9.16
CA LEU A 259 -1.26 7.06 8.80
C LEU A 259 -0.33 6.49 7.72
N GLY A 260 0.27 7.36 6.93
CA GLY A 260 1.16 7.04 5.83
C GLY A 260 2.42 7.90 5.81
N PRO A 261 3.41 7.51 5.00
CA PRO A 261 4.71 8.18 4.94
C PRO A 261 4.63 9.60 4.37
N PHE A 262 3.66 9.86 3.50
CA PHE A 262 3.50 11.15 2.82
C PHE A 262 2.46 12.06 3.46
N ASP A 263 1.93 11.69 4.62
CA ASP A 263 0.90 12.49 5.29
C ASP A 263 1.49 13.79 5.86
N LEU A 264 0.69 14.85 5.75
CA LEU A 264 1.01 16.17 6.28
C LEU A 264 0.22 16.42 7.56
N GLN A 265 0.93 16.73 8.65
CA GLN A 265 0.31 17.26 9.87
C GLN A 265 0.40 18.78 9.87
N MET A 266 -0.73 19.44 10.18
CA MET A 266 -0.80 20.89 10.25
C MET A 266 -1.93 21.35 11.19
N SER A 267 -1.84 22.58 11.66
CA SER A 267 -2.89 23.17 12.49
C SER A 267 -4.09 23.62 11.65
N ALA A 268 -3.84 24.16 10.46
CA ALA A 268 -4.85 24.63 9.53
C ALA A 268 -4.30 24.67 8.10
N TRP A 269 -5.21 24.66 7.12
CA TRP A 269 -4.87 24.87 5.72
C TRP A 269 -4.55 26.35 5.45
N ASN A 270 -3.46 26.60 4.71
CA ASN A 270 -3.04 27.95 4.27
C ASN A 270 -2.03 27.85 3.11
N GLY A 271 -1.55 28.97 2.59
CA GLY A 271 -0.60 28.99 1.46
C GLY A 271 0.70 28.22 1.71
N ARG A 272 1.26 28.25 2.95
CA ARG A 272 2.45 27.45 3.29
C ARG A 272 2.14 25.95 3.27
N SER A 273 0.90 25.58 3.59
CA SER A 273 0.44 24.18 3.53
C SER A 273 0.38 23.70 2.09
N LEU A 274 -0.01 24.57 1.16
CA LEU A 274 -0.02 24.26 -0.28
C LEU A 274 1.40 23.99 -0.80
N GLU A 275 2.37 24.82 -0.48
CA GLU A 275 3.77 24.60 -0.91
C GLU A 275 4.33 23.30 -0.33
N ARG A 276 4.07 23.01 0.94
CA ARG A 276 4.45 21.72 1.55
C ARG A 276 3.78 20.52 0.85
N LEU A 277 2.54 20.68 0.40
CA LEU A 277 1.87 19.62 -0.36
C LEU A 277 2.54 19.42 -1.73
N VAL A 278 2.91 20.50 -2.42
CA VAL A 278 3.67 20.42 -3.68
C VAL A 278 5.01 19.70 -3.46
N ASP A 279 5.72 19.98 -2.38
CA ASP A 279 6.97 19.27 -2.07
C ASP A 279 6.72 17.78 -1.83
N VAL A 280 5.67 17.40 -1.12
CA VAL A 280 5.28 15.99 -0.96
C VAL A 280 4.93 15.34 -2.30
N LEU A 281 4.27 16.03 -3.21
CA LEU A 281 4.03 15.52 -4.56
C LEU A 281 5.34 15.27 -5.31
N ARG A 282 6.32 16.17 -5.17
CA ARG A 282 7.68 15.98 -5.71
C ARG A 282 8.40 14.79 -5.07
N ASP A 283 8.25 14.57 -3.78
CA ASP A 283 8.80 13.40 -3.09
C ASP A 283 8.20 12.09 -3.61
N ILE A 284 6.89 12.09 -3.93
CA ILE A 284 6.18 10.92 -4.45
C ILE A 284 6.54 10.61 -5.90
N ARG A 285 6.61 11.61 -6.76
CA ARG A 285 6.70 11.43 -8.23
C ARG A 285 7.99 11.94 -8.85
N GLY A 286 8.73 12.73 -8.12
CA GLY A 286 9.90 13.44 -8.61
C GLY A 286 9.55 14.81 -9.21
N PRO A 287 10.46 15.81 -9.05
CA PRO A 287 10.22 17.17 -9.53
C PRO A 287 9.99 17.23 -11.05
N LEU A 288 10.68 16.41 -11.82
CA LEU A 288 10.51 16.36 -13.29
C LEU A 288 9.10 15.97 -13.75
N PHE A 289 8.35 15.28 -12.89
CA PHE A 289 6.97 14.89 -13.20
C PHE A 289 5.93 15.87 -12.62
N VAL A 290 6.27 16.59 -11.54
CA VAL A 290 5.33 17.50 -10.86
C VAL A 290 5.45 18.91 -11.41
N ASP A 291 6.67 19.41 -11.58
CA ASP A 291 6.92 20.81 -11.95
C ASP A 291 6.29 21.24 -13.28
N PRO A 292 6.17 20.38 -14.31
CA PRO A 292 5.47 20.74 -15.53
C PRO A 292 3.97 21.04 -15.37
N TYR A 293 3.36 20.60 -14.27
CA TYR A 293 1.97 20.90 -13.95
C TYR A 293 1.80 22.14 -13.07
N LEU A 294 2.91 22.74 -12.58
CA LEU A 294 2.80 23.96 -11.78
C LEU A 294 2.43 25.16 -12.67
N VAL A 295 1.38 25.84 -12.26
CA VAL A 295 0.96 27.12 -12.86
C VAL A 295 1.72 28.24 -12.16
N SER A 296 2.30 29.15 -12.95
CA SER A 296 3.06 30.32 -12.49
C SER A 296 2.16 31.37 -11.81
#